data_a2a5e042666faf6f2f283d9a73179f75
#
_entry.id   a2a5e042666faf6f2f283d9a73179f75
#
_cell.length_a   1.000
_cell.length_b   1.000
_cell.length_c   1.000
_cell.angle_alpha   90.00
_cell.angle_beta   90.00
_cell.angle_gamma   90.00
#
_symmetry.space_group_name_H-M   'P 1'
#
loop_
_entity.id
_entity.type
_entity.pdbx_description
1 polymer ?
#
loop_
_entity_poly.entity_id
_entity_poly.type
_entity_poly.pdbx_seq_one_letter_code
_entity_poly.pdbx_strand_id
1 'polypeptide(L)'
;MKDSAGIKRENKTQIWKLLLSGQAYTKQQIALQTGLSVASCNTYLNEMELRGEVIGQKQKLHDVGRNAVVYSLNEEFESTLCVFFQWIQGVKSITTAVLSPTGNIRYEKTKSFSLLDAGVIQGEIAAVLEQFANVSQIVVGTPSIAEKGVIRHSDLPELENVPLKPLLEERFQRPVILANDMHYKVYGYCRQEQLSHQVVTLVNYPSGVLPGTATVHKGVLLTGRNLFAGMVGFLDYGMSLEQQLEKLHRPTAEPLIVQATIALISILNPHRLVFTGDLLEEGDLARIRRACQKCIPEEYLPEFVFLPDTRDYYLMGMYWMAMDRKENRE
;
A
#
# COMPACT_ATOMS: atom_id res chain seq x y z
N MET A 1 32.54 -8.94 -1.67
CA MET A 1 32.13 -10.33 -1.39
C MET A 1 31.12 -10.26 -0.24
N LYS A 2 29.92 -10.85 -0.41
CA LYS A 2 28.96 -10.97 0.72
C LYS A 2 29.58 -11.94 1.73
N ASP A 3 29.50 -11.62 3.02
CA ASP A 3 29.93 -12.53 4.08
C ASP A 3 28.96 -13.73 4.19
N SER A 4 29.37 -14.78 4.89
CA SER A 4 28.53 -15.99 5.03
C SER A 4 27.21 -15.72 5.76
N ALA A 5 27.16 -14.73 6.65
CA ALA A 5 25.96 -14.32 7.35
C ALA A 5 24.97 -13.62 6.41
N GLY A 6 25.45 -12.76 5.51
CA GLY A 6 24.65 -12.12 4.48
C GLY A 6 24.04 -13.10 3.49
N ILE A 7 24.80 -14.12 3.04
CA ILE A 7 24.28 -15.18 2.17
C ILE A 7 23.21 -16.01 2.88
N LYS A 8 23.42 -16.36 4.14
CA LYS A 8 22.44 -17.10 4.95
C LYS A 8 21.14 -16.34 5.08
N ARG A 9 21.22 -15.03 5.32
CA ARG A 9 20.05 -14.14 5.44
C ARG A 9 19.28 -14.07 4.13
N GLU A 10 19.96 -13.84 3.01
CA GLU A 10 19.36 -13.78 1.68
C GLU A 10 18.61 -15.08 1.33
N ASN A 11 19.22 -16.23 1.63
CA ASN A 11 18.59 -17.53 1.39
C ASN A 11 17.32 -17.76 2.22
N LYS A 12 17.32 -17.36 3.49
CA LYS A 12 16.11 -17.39 4.33
C LYS A 12 15.02 -16.47 3.80
N THR A 13 15.40 -15.26 3.37
CA THR A 13 14.46 -14.30 2.76
C THR A 13 13.82 -14.87 1.50
N GLN A 14 14.56 -15.61 0.66
CA GLN A 14 13.98 -16.27 -0.53
C GLN A 14 12.94 -17.33 -0.15
N ILE A 15 13.22 -18.15 0.86
CA ILE A 15 12.25 -19.14 1.37
C ILE A 15 11.02 -18.44 1.91
N TRP A 16 11.21 -17.40 2.72
CA TRP A 16 10.13 -16.64 3.33
C TRP A 16 9.22 -15.98 2.26
N LYS A 17 9.83 -15.38 1.21
CA LYS A 17 9.09 -14.81 0.06
C LYS A 17 8.21 -15.83 -0.65
N LEU A 18 8.72 -17.03 -0.88
CA LEU A 18 7.93 -18.09 -1.49
C LEU A 18 6.72 -18.46 -0.64
N LEU A 19 6.93 -18.55 0.68
CA LEU A 19 5.87 -18.92 1.63
C LEU A 19 4.85 -17.80 1.89
N LEU A 20 5.14 -16.54 1.54
CA LEU A 20 4.18 -15.42 1.59
C LEU A 20 2.94 -15.66 0.72
N SER A 21 3.04 -16.55 -0.28
CA SER A 21 1.89 -16.97 -1.09
C SER A 21 0.76 -17.63 -0.27
N GLY A 22 1.01 -17.97 1.01
CA GLY A 22 0.11 -18.74 1.85
C GLY A 22 0.02 -20.22 1.50
N GLN A 23 0.73 -20.67 0.46
CA GLN A 23 0.77 -22.07 0.08
C GLN A 23 1.80 -22.84 0.90
N ALA A 24 1.54 -24.14 1.09
CA ALA A 24 2.46 -25.04 1.74
C ALA A 24 3.31 -25.79 0.70
N TYR A 25 4.62 -25.90 0.92
CA TYR A 25 5.57 -26.50 0.01
C TYR A 25 6.43 -27.57 0.70
N THR A 26 6.77 -28.64 -0.03
CA THR A 26 7.81 -29.57 0.40
C THR A 26 9.20 -28.95 0.28
N LYS A 27 10.19 -29.49 1.00
CA LYS A 27 11.62 -29.07 0.87
C LYS A 27 12.12 -29.12 -0.58
N GLN A 28 11.67 -30.12 -1.35
CA GLN A 28 12.06 -30.26 -2.76
C GLN A 28 11.42 -29.14 -3.63
N GLN A 29 10.16 -28.83 -3.41
CA GLN A 29 9.49 -27.73 -4.11
C GLN A 29 10.13 -26.38 -3.76
N ILE A 30 10.44 -26.14 -2.48
CA ILE A 30 11.14 -24.93 -2.05
C ILE A 30 12.52 -24.83 -2.72
N ALA A 31 13.28 -25.93 -2.75
CA ALA A 31 14.58 -25.96 -3.42
C ALA A 31 14.47 -25.62 -4.91
N LEU A 32 13.48 -26.20 -5.60
CA LEU A 32 13.23 -25.94 -7.01
C LEU A 32 12.85 -24.48 -7.28
N GLN A 33 11.97 -23.90 -6.46
CA GLN A 33 11.47 -22.54 -6.65
C GLN A 33 12.48 -21.45 -6.27
N THR A 34 13.34 -21.74 -5.28
CA THR A 34 14.34 -20.78 -4.80
C THR A 34 15.72 -20.93 -5.43
N GLY A 35 15.97 -22.04 -6.13
CA GLY A 35 17.31 -22.36 -6.64
C GLY A 35 18.31 -22.83 -5.57
N LEU A 36 17.86 -23.00 -4.32
CA LEU A 36 18.70 -23.51 -3.22
C LEU A 36 18.84 -25.02 -3.26
N SER A 37 19.93 -25.56 -2.67
CA SER A 37 20.03 -27.01 -2.48
C SER A 37 19.01 -27.51 -1.45
N VAL A 38 18.54 -28.75 -1.58
CA VAL A 38 17.65 -29.38 -0.60
C VAL A 38 18.28 -29.40 0.81
N ALA A 39 19.61 -29.58 0.89
CA ALA A 39 20.34 -29.53 2.15
C ALA A 39 20.28 -28.15 2.81
N SER A 40 20.47 -27.08 2.02
CA SER A 40 20.30 -25.69 2.49
C SER A 40 18.87 -25.42 2.95
N CYS A 41 17.88 -25.81 2.16
CA CYS A 41 16.46 -25.68 2.55
C CYS A 41 16.17 -26.40 3.85
N ASN A 42 16.71 -27.61 4.05
CA ASN A 42 16.55 -28.37 5.30
C ASN A 42 17.10 -27.60 6.49
N THR A 43 18.32 -27.06 6.37
CA THR A 43 18.97 -26.28 7.44
C THR A 43 18.14 -25.03 7.78
N TYR A 44 17.76 -24.25 6.77
CA TYR A 44 17.02 -22.99 7.00
C TYR A 44 15.60 -23.23 7.53
N LEU A 45 14.87 -24.20 6.98
CA LEU A 45 13.52 -24.53 7.45
C LEU A 45 13.53 -25.04 8.89
N ASN A 46 14.52 -25.88 9.27
CA ASN A 46 14.64 -26.32 10.65
C ASN A 46 14.93 -25.16 11.62
N GLU A 47 15.77 -24.19 11.21
CA GLU A 47 16.01 -22.97 12.00
C GLU A 47 14.78 -22.08 12.10
N MET A 48 14.03 -21.91 11.00
CA MET A 48 12.79 -21.12 10.96
C MET A 48 11.69 -21.79 11.79
N GLU A 49 11.56 -23.11 11.71
CA GLU A 49 10.61 -23.89 12.50
C GLU A 49 10.92 -23.81 14.02
N LEU A 50 12.22 -23.91 14.39
CA LEU A 50 12.65 -23.75 15.78
C LEU A 50 12.33 -22.35 16.35
N ARG A 51 12.35 -21.32 15.49
CA ARG A 51 11.96 -19.95 15.86
C ARG A 51 10.45 -19.71 15.81
N GLY A 52 9.66 -20.68 15.34
CA GLY A 52 8.24 -20.55 15.14
C GLY A 52 7.80 -19.76 13.90
N GLU A 53 8.72 -19.40 13.01
CA GLU A 53 8.45 -18.62 11.78
C GLU A 53 7.65 -19.44 10.76
N VAL A 54 7.91 -20.75 10.69
CA VAL A 54 7.24 -21.72 9.80
C VAL A 54 6.72 -22.92 10.58
N ILE A 55 5.73 -23.59 10.01
CA ILE A 55 5.16 -24.83 10.54
C ILE A 55 5.34 -25.94 9.52
N GLY A 56 5.97 -27.04 9.94
CA GLY A 56 6.08 -28.28 9.18
C GLY A 56 4.93 -29.24 9.50
N GLN A 57 4.14 -29.64 8.51
CA GLN A 57 3.03 -30.57 8.65
C GLN A 57 3.19 -31.80 7.78
N LYS A 58 2.94 -33.01 8.31
CA LYS A 58 2.92 -34.24 7.54
C LYS A 58 1.65 -34.28 6.68
N GLN A 59 1.82 -34.38 5.36
CA GLN A 59 0.73 -34.47 4.41
C GLN A 59 0.91 -35.68 3.49
N LYS A 60 -0.17 -36.43 3.19
CA LYS A 60 -0.16 -37.47 2.17
C LYS A 60 -0.23 -36.80 0.80
N LEU A 61 0.84 -36.91 0.03
CA LEU A 61 0.82 -36.51 -1.37
C LEU A 61 0.17 -37.61 -2.22
N HIS A 62 -0.78 -37.25 -3.07
CA HIS A 62 -1.67 -38.19 -3.78
C HIS A 62 -0.97 -39.19 -4.71
N ASP A 63 0.30 -39.00 -5.11
CA ASP A 63 0.94 -39.84 -6.14
C ASP A 63 2.00 -40.85 -5.67
N VAL A 64 2.45 -40.88 -4.44
CA VAL A 64 3.58 -41.73 -4.04
C VAL A 64 3.46 -42.28 -2.62
N GLY A 65 2.32 -42.59 -2.07
CA GLY A 65 2.19 -43.42 -0.84
C GLY A 65 3.08 -43.00 0.38
N ARG A 66 3.96 -42.01 0.28
CA ARG A 66 4.84 -41.52 1.34
C ARG A 66 4.31 -40.20 1.92
N ASN A 67 4.29 -40.14 3.24
CA ASN A 67 4.04 -38.87 3.93
C ASN A 67 5.22 -37.93 3.66
N ALA A 68 4.93 -36.77 3.04
CA ALA A 68 5.89 -35.68 2.92
C ALA A 68 5.59 -34.61 3.99
N VAL A 69 6.63 -33.92 4.44
CA VAL A 69 6.46 -32.72 5.26
C VAL A 69 6.35 -31.52 4.34
N VAL A 70 5.28 -30.78 4.47
CA VAL A 70 5.07 -29.47 3.81
C VAL A 70 5.24 -28.37 4.84
N TYR A 71 5.79 -27.25 4.40
CA TYR A 71 6.07 -26.07 5.23
C TYR A 71 5.24 -24.89 4.75
N SER A 72 4.64 -24.17 5.69
CA SER A 72 3.94 -22.90 5.50
C SER A 72 4.43 -21.87 6.53
N LEU A 73 4.18 -20.59 6.29
CA LEU A 73 4.38 -19.58 7.33
C LEU A 73 3.46 -19.86 8.52
N ASN A 74 3.96 -19.57 9.71
CA ASN A 74 3.15 -19.57 10.91
C ASN A 74 2.34 -18.27 10.99
N GLU A 75 1.05 -18.37 10.77
CA GLU A 75 0.12 -17.24 10.77
C GLU A 75 0.07 -16.48 12.10
N GLU A 76 0.47 -17.14 13.20
CA GLU A 76 0.46 -16.55 14.55
C GLU A 76 1.84 -16.02 14.98
N PHE A 77 2.89 -16.20 14.15
CA PHE A 77 4.25 -15.82 14.52
C PHE A 77 4.39 -14.32 14.73
N GLU A 78 3.91 -13.54 13.79
CA GLU A 78 3.92 -12.09 13.86
C GLU A 78 2.73 -11.50 13.08
N SER A 79 2.41 -10.24 13.35
CA SER A 79 1.35 -9.54 12.63
C SER A 79 1.78 -8.12 12.30
N THR A 80 1.17 -7.57 11.28
CA THR A 80 1.29 -6.16 10.90
C THR A 80 0.02 -5.42 11.27
N LEU A 81 0.14 -4.35 12.05
CA LEU A 81 -0.97 -3.44 12.32
C LEU A 81 -0.98 -2.34 11.25
N CYS A 82 -2.03 -2.32 10.44
CA CYS A 82 -2.33 -1.24 9.51
C CYS A 82 -3.33 -0.26 10.15
N VAL A 83 -2.99 1.02 10.12
CA VAL A 83 -3.82 2.10 10.67
C VAL A 83 -3.94 3.16 9.59
N PHE A 84 -5.15 3.49 9.19
CA PHE A 84 -5.34 4.58 8.25
C PHE A 84 -6.54 5.42 8.65
N PHE A 85 -6.42 6.70 8.38
CA PHE A 85 -7.46 7.65 8.69
C PHE A 85 -7.93 8.34 7.42
N GLN A 86 -9.21 8.67 7.43
CA GLN A 86 -9.92 9.26 6.30
C GLN A 86 -10.81 10.40 6.81
N TRP A 87 -10.97 11.38 5.95
CA TRP A 87 -11.97 12.43 6.12
C TRP A 87 -12.84 12.44 4.86
N ILE A 88 -14.07 11.93 5.01
CA ILE A 88 -15.02 11.80 3.90
C ILE A 88 -16.31 12.47 4.32
N GLN A 89 -16.77 13.45 3.52
CA GLN A 89 -18.04 14.17 3.76
C GLN A 89 -18.20 14.72 5.18
N GLY A 90 -17.10 15.26 5.74
CA GLY A 90 -17.08 15.82 7.09
C GLY A 90 -16.90 14.80 8.22
N VAL A 91 -16.88 13.51 7.92
CA VAL A 91 -16.68 12.44 8.92
C VAL A 91 -15.21 12.04 8.95
N LYS A 92 -14.55 12.24 10.09
CA LYS A 92 -13.21 11.76 10.37
C LYS A 92 -13.29 10.33 10.90
N SER A 93 -12.51 9.41 10.36
CA SER A 93 -12.51 8.01 10.81
C SER A 93 -11.10 7.43 10.84
N ILE A 94 -10.92 6.45 11.74
CA ILE A 94 -9.73 5.60 11.81
C ILE A 94 -10.16 4.18 11.55
N THR A 95 -9.47 3.51 10.64
CA THR A 95 -9.55 2.07 10.46
C THR A 95 -8.27 1.44 10.99
N THR A 96 -8.41 0.44 11.82
CA THR A 96 -7.32 -0.42 12.31
C THR A 96 -7.54 -1.83 11.79
N ALA A 97 -6.51 -2.44 11.21
CA ALA A 97 -6.55 -3.81 10.72
C ALA A 97 -5.27 -4.55 11.12
N VAL A 98 -5.41 -5.79 11.59
CA VAL A 98 -4.28 -6.66 11.90
C VAL A 98 -4.20 -7.74 10.83
N LEU A 99 -3.06 -7.83 10.17
CA LEU A 99 -2.80 -8.79 9.11
C LEU A 99 -1.72 -9.78 9.55
N SER A 100 -1.95 -11.05 9.22
CA SER A 100 -0.99 -12.13 9.43
C SER A 100 0.24 -12.02 8.49
N PRO A 101 1.26 -12.87 8.66
CA PRO A 101 2.42 -12.90 7.75
C PRO A 101 2.07 -13.16 6.28
N THR A 102 0.93 -13.76 5.97
CA THR A 102 0.47 -14.01 4.58
C THR A 102 -0.54 -12.98 4.08
N GLY A 103 -0.82 -11.93 4.88
CA GLY A 103 -1.75 -10.87 4.51
C GLY A 103 -3.22 -11.17 4.81
N ASN A 104 -3.53 -12.26 5.51
CA ASN A 104 -4.89 -12.54 5.96
C ASN A 104 -5.32 -11.55 7.06
N ILE A 105 -6.49 -10.95 6.90
CA ILE A 105 -7.06 -10.03 7.89
C ILE A 105 -7.55 -10.83 9.10
N ARG A 106 -6.94 -10.60 10.26
CA ARG A 106 -7.30 -11.21 11.55
C ARG A 106 -8.26 -10.35 12.36
N TYR A 107 -8.19 -9.06 12.15
CA TYR A 107 -9.02 -8.07 12.83
C TYR A 107 -9.16 -6.86 11.96
N GLU A 108 -10.33 -6.25 12.01
CA GLU A 108 -10.56 -4.96 11.38
C GLU A 108 -11.66 -4.21 12.11
N LYS A 109 -11.45 -2.92 12.30
CA LYS A 109 -12.43 -2.03 12.91
C LYS A 109 -12.27 -0.62 12.39
N THR A 110 -13.40 0.01 12.08
CA THR A 110 -13.48 1.44 11.75
C THR A 110 -14.26 2.16 12.84
N LYS A 111 -13.76 3.32 13.28
CA LYS A 111 -14.43 4.20 14.23
C LYS A 111 -14.43 5.63 13.70
N SER A 112 -15.49 6.36 13.95
CA SER A 112 -15.63 7.78 13.63
C SER A 112 -15.30 8.65 14.83
N PHE A 113 -14.70 9.82 14.57
CA PHE A 113 -14.24 10.75 15.59
C PHE A 113 -14.64 12.19 15.22
N SER A 114 -15.02 13.00 16.20
CA SER A 114 -15.22 14.44 16.03
C SER A 114 -13.89 15.19 15.95
N LEU A 115 -12.88 14.73 16.69
CA LEU A 115 -11.51 15.21 16.68
C LEU A 115 -10.58 14.04 16.33
N LEU A 116 -9.60 14.26 15.47
CA LEU A 116 -8.63 13.24 15.08
C LEU A 116 -7.23 13.82 15.21
N ASP A 117 -6.67 13.70 16.41
CA ASP A 117 -5.31 14.12 16.75
C ASP A 117 -4.37 12.93 17.01
N ALA A 118 -3.11 13.22 17.31
CA ALA A 118 -2.12 12.19 17.59
C ALA A 118 -2.47 11.34 18.82
N GLY A 119 -3.14 11.93 19.83
CA GLY A 119 -3.57 11.20 21.04
C GLY A 119 -4.64 10.17 20.73
N VAL A 120 -5.62 10.52 19.90
CA VAL A 120 -6.67 9.59 19.43
C VAL A 120 -6.04 8.45 18.63
N ILE A 121 -5.13 8.75 17.69
CA ILE A 121 -4.42 7.73 16.90
C ILE A 121 -3.66 6.78 17.83
N GLN A 122 -2.92 7.31 18.78
CA GLN A 122 -2.18 6.51 19.76
C GLN A 122 -3.10 5.65 20.63
N GLY A 123 -4.27 6.16 21.02
CA GLY A 123 -5.27 5.42 21.79
C GLY A 123 -5.82 4.21 21.03
N GLU A 124 -6.17 4.40 19.75
CA GLU A 124 -6.66 3.30 18.91
C GLU A 124 -5.59 2.23 18.65
N ILE A 125 -4.34 2.64 18.42
CA ILE A 125 -3.21 1.71 18.30
C ILE A 125 -3.01 0.92 19.59
N ALA A 126 -2.99 1.59 20.75
CA ALA A 126 -2.82 0.93 22.05
C ALA A 126 -3.88 -0.14 22.29
N ALA A 127 -5.15 0.17 22.03
CA ALA A 127 -6.25 -0.76 22.20
C ALA A 127 -6.13 -2.03 21.34
N VAL A 128 -5.55 -1.92 20.13
CA VAL A 128 -5.29 -3.09 19.28
C VAL A 128 -4.07 -3.87 19.79
N LEU A 129 -3.00 -3.19 20.19
CA LEU A 129 -1.79 -3.86 20.69
C LEU A 129 -2.02 -4.64 21.99
N GLU A 130 -2.99 -4.23 22.81
CA GLU A 130 -3.44 -4.99 24.00
C GLU A 130 -4.07 -6.34 23.62
N GLN A 131 -4.73 -6.41 22.45
CA GLN A 131 -5.39 -7.63 21.97
C GLN A 131 -4.43 -8.52 21.14
N PHE A 132 -3.46 -7.91 20.44
CA PHE A 132 -2.57 -8.58 19.50
C PHE A 132 -1.10 -8.33 19.87
N ALA A 133 -0.61 -9.09 20.85
CA ALA A 133 0.76 -8.95 21.36
C ALA A 133 1.84 -9.29 20.31
N ASN A 134 1.49 -10.09 19.28
CA ASN A 134 2.39 -10.52 18.22
C ASN A 134 2.52 -9.48 17.08
N VAL A 135 1.94 -8.30 17.18
CA VAL A 135 2.17 -7.21 16.23
C VAL A 135 3.64 -6.78 16.28
N SER A 136 4.36 -6.96 15.20
CA SER A 136 5.81 -6.66 15.11
C SER A 136 6.11 -5.28 14.49
N GLN A 137 5.17 -4.71 13.75
CA GLN A 137 5.32 -3.41 13.08
C GLN A 137 3.97 -2.70 12.90
N ILE A 138 4.02 -1.38 12.76
CA ILE A 138 2.86 -0.53 12.55
C ILE A 138 3.01 0.18 11.20
N VAL A 139 1.97 0.13 10.38
CA VAL A 139 1.89 0.85 9.10
C VAL A 139 0.78 1.87 9.19
N VAL A 140 1.11 3.12 8.90
CA VAL A 140 0.16 4.23 9.00
C VAL A 140 -0.03 4.87 7.63
N GLY A 141 -1.27 4.99 7.21
CA GLY A 141 -1.68 5.68 6.01
C GLY A 141 -2.38 7.00 6.32
N THR A 142 -1.98 8.07 5.66
CA THR A 142 -2.54 9.41 5.83
C THR A 142 -2.93 10.03 4.50
N PRO A 143 -4.02 10.81 4.41
CA PRO A 143 -4.33 11.59 3.20
C PRO A 143 -3.33 12.73 2.96
N SER A 144 -2.41 12.97 3.89
CA SER A 144 -1.45 14.07 3.89
C SER A 144 -0.07 13.65 3.37
N ILE A 145 0.79 14.61 3.10
CA ILE A 145 2.21 14.35 2.79
C ILE A 145 2.91 13.93 4.10
N ALA A 146 3.66 12.82 4.05
CA ALA A 146 4.39 12.27 5.21
C ALA A 146 5.90 12.41 5.02
N GLU A 147 6.42 13.65 5.11
CA GLU A 147 7.84 13.93 4.90
C GLU A 147 8.68 13.63 6.15
N LYS A 148 9.66 12.73 6.03
CA LYS A 148 10.57 12.33 7.13
C LYS A 148 9.85 11.96 8.44
N GLY A 149 8.65 11.39 8.32
CA GLY A 149 7.85 10.97 9.48
C GLY A 149 7.00 12.07 10.11
N VAL A 150 6.99 13.26 9.51
CA VAL A 150 6.16 14.42 9.91
C VAL A 150 5.02 14.58 8.91
N ILE A 151 3.81 14.81 9.39
CA ILE A 151 2.66 15.11 8.55
C ILE A 151 2.73 16.57 8.09
N ARG A 152 2.59 16.80 6.79
CA ARG A 152 2.63 18.12 6.14
C ARG A 152 1.46 18.27 5.17
N HIS A 153 1.01 19.50 4.99
CA HIS A 153 -0.10 19.84 4.08
C HIS A 153 -1.31 18.93 4.32
N SER A 154 -1.77 18.93 5.56
CA SER A 154 -2.80 18.02 6.03
C SER A 154 -4.21 18.61 5.83
N ASP A 155 -5.10 17.79 5.24
CA ASP A 155 -6.55 18.09 5.23
C ASP A 155 -7.14 17.95 6.65
N LEU A 156 -6.38 17.40 7.60
CA LEU A 156 -6.70 17.31 9.03
C LEU A 156 -5.83 18.30 9.80
N PRO A 157 -6.33 19.51 10.12
CA PRO A 157 -5.53 20.57 10.75
C PRO A 157 -4.84 20.16 12.06
N GLU A 158 -5.47 19.24 12.80
CA GLU A 158 -4.95 18.71 14.07
C GLU A 158 -3.67 17.88 13.91
N LEU A 159 -3.39 17.42 12.69
CA LEU A 159 -2.20 16.63 12.36
C LEU A 159 -1.12 17.45 11.65
N GLU A 160 -1.39 18.70 11.30
CA GLU A 160 -0.40 19.54 10.61
C GLU A 160 0.86 19.73 11.46
N ASN A 161 2.02 19.45 10.85
CA ASN A 161 3.35 19.48 11.48
C ASN A 161 3.57 18.48 12.64
N VAL A 162 2.70 17.50 12.82
CA VAL A 162 2.85 16.45 13.83
C VAL A 162 3.93 15.45 13.40
N PRO A 163 4.98 15.20 14.21
CA PRO A 163 5.99 14.17 13.95
C PRO A 163 5.44 12.78 14.32
N LEU A 164 4.40 12.35 13.60
CA LEU A 164 3.59 11.17 13.98
C LEU A 164 4.42 9.90 14.05
N LYS A 165 5.34 9.69 13.10
CA LYS A 165 6.16 8.48 13.08
C LYS A 165 7.04 8.38 14.34
N PRO A 166 7.91 9.34 14.70
CA PRO A 166 8.73 9.21 15.90
C PRO A 166 7.89 9.13 17.18
N LEU A 167 6.76 9.83 17.28
CA LEU A 167 5.85 9.71 18.42
C LEU A 167 5.33 8.28 18.61
N LEU A 168 4.97 7.61 17.53
CA LEU A 168 4.48 6.23 17.58
C LEU A 168 5.62 5.23 17.86
N GLU A 169 6.80 5.42 17.24
CA GLU A 169 7.98 4.58 17.48
C GLU A 169 8.45 4.67 18.93
N GLU A 170 8.48 5.88 19.50
CA GLU A 170 8.84 6.10 20.91
C GLU A 170 7.85 5.43 21.87
N ARG A 171 6.54 5.62 21.63
CA ARG A 171 5.51 5.11 22.52
C ARG A 171 5.39 3.59 22.49
N PHE A 172 5.42 3.00 21.30
CA PHE A 172 5.12 1.57 21.12
C PHE A 172 6.34 0.68 20.97
N GLN A 173 7.54 1.27 20.86
CA GLN A 173 8.81 0.53 20.69
C GLN A 173 8.73 -0.49 19.53
N ARG A 174 8.07 -0.10 18.45
CA ARG A 174 7.91 -0.88 17.22
C ARG A 174 8.23 -0.04 16.00
N PRO A 175 8.80 -0.63 14.94
CA PRO A 175 9.01 0.08 13.67
C PRO A 175 7.69 0.63 13.13
N VAL A 176 7.71 1.89 12.68
CA VAL A 176 6.55 2.57 12.07
C VAL A 176 6.87 2.92 10.62
N ILE A 177 5.96 2.59 9.72
CA ILE A 177 5.95 3.05 8.34
C ILE A 177 4.82 4.06 8.21
N LEU A 178 5.14 5.29 7.81
CA LEU A 178 4.16 6.34 7.56
C LEU A 178 4.29 6.79 6.11
N ALA A 179 3.20 6.75 5.36
CA ALA A 179 3.15 7.25 3.98
C ALA A 179 1.76 7.79 3.61
N ASN A 180 1.72 8.50 2.48
CA ASN A 180 0.47 8.98 1.90
C ASN A 180 -0.40 7.82 1.41
N ASP A 181 -1.71 7.96 1.56
CA ASP A 181 -2.72 6.96 1.19
C ASP A 181 -2.67 6.58 -0.30
N MET A 182 -2.45 7.56 -1.19
CA MET A 182 -2.36 7.32 -2.63
C MET A 182 -1.18 6.42 -2.99
N HIS A 183 -0.06 6.52 -2.25
CA HIS A 183 1.09 5.65 -2.44
C HIS A 183 0.73 4.18 -2.18
N TYR A 184 0.02 3.91 -1.08
CA TYR A 184 -0.44 2.57 -0.76
C TYR A 184 -1.47 2.05 -1.76
N LYS A 185 -2.46 2.88 -2.13
CA LYS A 185 -3.51 2.51 -3.08
C LYS A 185 -2.95 2.10 -4.43
N VAL A 186 -2.09 2.92 -5.04
CA VAL A 186 -1.51 2.59 -6.35
C VAL A 186 -0.57 1.39 -6.27
N TYR A 187 0.20 1.27 -5.16
CA TYR A 187 1.11 0.15 -4.97
C TYR A 187 0.35 -1.17 -4.82
N GLY A 188 -0.69 -1.19 -3.99
CA GLY A 188 -1.58 -2.34 -3.82
C GLY A 188 -2.27 -2.73 -5.12
N TYR A 189 -2.78 -1.75 -5.87
CA TYR A 189 -3.36 -1.97 -7.19
C TYR A 189 -2.37 -2.65 -8.13
N CYS A 190 -1.18 -2.11 -8.28
CA CYS A 190 -0.17 -2.69 -9.17
C CYS A 190 0.24 -4.11 -8.77
N ARG A 191 0.30 -4.40 -7.47
CA ARG A 191 0.66 -5.74 -6.97
C ARG A 191 -0.44 -6.76 -7.21
N GLN A 192 -1.69 -6.42 -6.94
CA GLN A 192 -2.84 -7.32 -7.12
C GLN A 192 -3.14 -7.57 -8.59
N GLU A 193 -3.06 -6.52 -9.43
CA GLU A 193 -3.28 -6.64 -10.88
C GLU A 193 -2.05 -7.13 -11.67
N GLN A 194 -0.95 -7.45 -10.98
CA GLN A 194 0.30 -7.96 -11.57
C GLN A 194 0.93 -7.03 -12.62
N LEU A 195 0.88 -5.71 -12.38
CA LEU A 195 1.32 -4.65 -13.30
C LEU A 195 2.77 -4.19 -13.03
N SER A 196 3.62 -5.06 -12.53
CA SER A 196 4.99 -4.73 -12.10
C SER A 196 5.90 -4.15 -13.19
N HIS A 197 5.57 -4.33 -14.47
CA HIS A 197 6.36 -3.84 -15.61
C HIS A 197 5.77 -2.59 -16.26
N GLN A 198 4.64 -2.11 -15.78
CA GLN A 198 3.91 -0.98 -16.34
C GLN A 198 4.19 0.33 -15.58
N VAL A 199 3.83 1.44 -16.22
CA VAL A 199 3.67 2.75 -15.59
C VAL A 199 2.18 2.91 -15.33
N VAL A 200 1.79 2.98 -14.06
CA VAL A 200 0.39 3.09 -13.62
C VAL A 200 0.24 4.31 -12.74
N THR A 201 -0.70 5.17 -13.07
CA THR A 201 -1.04 6.34 -12.25
C THR A 201 -2.47 6.18 -11.74
N LEU A 202 -2.65 6.31 -10.43
CA LEU A 202 -3.95 6.35 -9.78
C LEU A 202 -4.23 7.78 -9.34
N VAL A 203 -5.40 8.31 -9.69
CA VAL A 203 -5.84 9.66 -9.34
C VAL A 203 -7.15 9.62 -8.58
N ASN A 204 -7.21 10.33 -7.46
CA ASN A 204 -8.41 10.48 -6.64
C ASN A 204 -9.00 11.88 -6.81
N TYR A 205 -10.28 11.94 -7.16
CA TYR A 205 -11.05 13.16 -7.30
C TYR A 205 -12.15 13.22 -6.24
N PRO A 206 -11.84 13.63 -5.01
CA PRO A 206 -12.83 13.82 -3.94
C PRO A 206 -13.59 15.14 -4.12
N SER A 207 -14.84 15.19 -3.70
CA SER A 207 -15.64 16.41 -3.70
C SER A 207 -15.15 17.40 -2.65
N GLY A 208 -14.94 18.66 -3.07
CA GLY A 208 -14.54 19.75 -2.16
C GLY A 208 -13.14 19.64 -1.57
N VAL A 209 -12.31 18.71 -2.06
CA VAL A 209 -10.92 18.51 -1.63
C VAL A 209 -10.01 18.45 -2.85
N LEU A 210 -8.77 18.90 -2.72
CA LEU A 210 -7.82 18.88 -3.83
C LEU A 210 -7.54 17.45 -4.28
N PRO A 211 -7.51 17.18 -5.61
CA PRO A 211 -7.17 15.88 -6.13
C PRO A 211 -5.70 15.54 -5.87
N GLY A 212 -5.45 14.28 -5.57
CA GLY A 212 -4.12 13.72 -5.41
C GLY A 212 -3.88 12.56 -6.35
N THR A 213 -2.61 12.35 -6.74
CA THR A 213 -2.22 11.19 -7.54
C THR A 213 -1.01 10.49 -6.95
N ALA A 214 -0.83 9.23 -7.34
CA ALA A 214 0.43 8.54 -7.16
C ALA A 214 0.70 7.64 -8.37
N THR A 215 1.98 7.49 -8.69
CA THR A 215 2.43 6.71 -9.84
C THR A 215 3.40 5.63 -9.41
N VAL A 216 3.19 4.43 -9.93
CA VAL A 216 4.18 3.33 -9.90
C VAL A 216 4.79 3.22 -11.29
N HIS A 217 6.10 3.33 -11.37
CA HIS A 217 6.89 3.14 -12.58
C HIS A 217 7.67 1.83 -12.46
N LYS A 218 7.24 0.81 -13.18
CA LYS A 218 7.89 -0.52 -13.19
C LYS A 218 8.15 -1.07 -11.78
N GLY A 219 7.12 -1.10 -10.96
CA GLY A 219 7.18 -1.62 -9.59
C GLY A 219 7.72 -0.64 -8.54
N VAL A 220 8.20 0.54 -8.93
CA VAL A 220 8.77 1.55 -8.02
C VAL A 220 7.86 2.77 -7.94
N LEU A 221 7.54 3.21 -6.72
CA LEU A 221 6.79 4.44 -6.49
C LEU A 221 7.59 5.68 -6.93
N LEU A 222 6.94 6.55 -7.71
CA LEU A 222 7.47 7.85 -8.07
C LEU A 222 7.15 8.87 -6.98
N THR A 223 8.06 9.08 -6.06
CA THR A 223 7.84 9.95 -4.88
C THR A 223 8.38 11.37 -5.05
N GLY A 224 9.29 11.58 -6.03
CA GLY A 224 10.00 12.84 -6.18
C GLY A 224 10.98 13.12 -5.04
N ARG A 225 11.42 14.38 -4.94
CA ARG A 225 12.44 14.79 -3.96
C ARG A 225 11.96 14.73 -2.50
N ASN A 226 10.73 15.19 -2.26
CA ASN A 226 10.16 15.41 -0.93
C ASN A 226 8.72 14.91 -0.82
N LEU A 227 8.39 13.83 -1.55
CA LEU A 227 7.07 13.20 -1.57
C LEU A 227 5.94 14.07 -2.17
N PHE A 228 6.29 15.10 -2.93
CA PHE A 228 5.35 16.03 -3.56
C PHE A 228 4.95 15.60 -4.99
N ALA A 229 5.58 14.56 -5.55
CA ALA A 229 5.21 14.08 -6.88
C ALA A 229 3.75 13.60 -6.91
N GLY A 230 3.01 14.03 -7.93
CA GLY A 230 1.60 13.65 -8.09
C GLY A 230 0.59 14.61 -7.46
N MET A 231 1.00 15.73 -6.93
CA MET A 231 0.11 16.73 -6.34
C MET A 231 -0.57 17.59 -7.43
N VAL A 232 -1.45 16.97 -8.23
CA VAL A 232 -2.15 17.61 -9.36
C VAL A 232 -3.08 18.73 -8.94
N GLY A 233 -3.50 18.78 -7.67
CA GLY A 233 -4.25 19.89 -7.12
C GLY A 233 -3.48 21.23 -7.14
N PHE A 234 -2.15 21.19 -7.32
CA PHE A 234 -1.28 22.37 -7.41
C PHE A 234 -0.89 22.72 -8.86
N LEU A 235 -1.49 22.10 -9.87
CA LEU A 235 -1.35 22.56 -11.24
C LEU A 235 -1.94 23.97 -11.39
N ASP A 236 -1.38 24.73 -12.30
CA ASP A 236 -1.95 26.04 -12.67
C ASP A 236 -3.21 25.83 -13.52
N TYR A 237 -4.37 26.03 -12.92
CA TYR A 237 -5.66 25.97 -13.60
C TYR A 237 -6.17 27.37 -14.02
N GLY A 238 -5.33 28.41 -13.96
CA GLY A 238 -5.70 29.79 -14.26
C GLY A 238 -6.68 30.40 -13.25
N MET A 239 -6.70 29.89 -12.02
CA MET A 239 -7.58 30.35 -10.93
C MET A 239 -6.90 30.17 -9.56
N SER A 240 -7.41 30.84 -8.52
CA SER A 240 -6.92 30.64 -7.15
C SER A 240 -7.30 29.25 -6.62
N LEU A 241 -6.58 28.79 -5.58
CA LEU A 241 -6.85 27.52 -4.91
C LEU A 241 -8.29 27.46 -4.34
N GLU A 242 -8.76 28.59 -3.79
CA GLU A 242 -10.12 28.72 -3.28
C GLU A 242 -11.18 28.55 -4.37
N GLN A 243 -11.00 29.21 -5.52
CA GLN A 243 -11.84 29.05 -6.70
C GLN A 243 -11.82 27.63 -7.26
N GLN A 244 -10.65 26.95 -7.16
CA GLN A 244 -10.53 25.56 -7.57
C GLN A 244 -11.37 24.65 -6.66
N LEU A 245 -11.27 24.82 -5.34
CA LEU A 245 -12.07 24.06 -4.36
C LEU A 245 -13.57 24.24 -4.58
N GLU A 246 -14.01 25.47 -4.87
CA GLU A 246 -15.42 25.77 -5.20
C GLU A 246 -15.91 25.04 -6.47
N LYS A 247 -14.98 24.70 -7.40
CA LYS A 247 -15.33 23.98 -8.63
C LYS A 247 -15.23 22.47 -8.50
N LEU A 248 -14.60 21.96 -7.44
CA LEU A 248 -14.46 20.51 -7.20
C LEU A 248 -15.76 19.89 -6.68
N HIS A 249 -16.83 20.11 -7.45
CA HIS A 249 -18.17 19.52 -7.28
C HIS A 249 -18.75 19.15 -8.64
N ARG A 250 -19.69 18.21 -8.67
CA ARG A 250 -20.43 17.90 -9.91
C ARG A 250 -21.43 19.03 -10.22
N PRO A 251 -21.55 19.47 -11.47
CA PRO A 251 -20.82 19.04 -12.69
C PRO A 251 -19.58 19.91 -13.01
N THR A 252 -19.20 20.84 -12.15
CA THR A 252 -18.20 21.90 -12.45
C THR A 252 -16.74 21.40 -12.45
N ALA A 253 -16.48 20.22 -11.92
CA ALA A 253 -15.12 19.66 -11.81
C ALA A 253 -14.53 19.15 -13.13
N GLU A 254 -15.36 18.80 -14.13
CA GLU A 254 -14.91 18.14 -15.37
C GLU A 254 -13.77 18.85 -16.10
N PRO A 255 -13.79 20.19 -16.31
CA PRO A 255 -12.67 20.88 -16.96
C PRO A 255 -11.33 20.71 -16.20
N LEU A 256 -11.34 20.73 -14.87
CA LEU A 256 -10.16 20.52 -14.02
C LEU A 256 -9.66 19.08 -14.13
N ILE A 257 -10.56 18.12 -14.14
CA ILE A 257 -10.26 16.69 -14.30
C ILE A 257 -9.60 16.44 -15.66
N VAL A 258 -10.16 17.00 -16.73
CA VAL A 258 -9.60 16.87 -18.09
C VAL A 258 -8.21 17.49 -18.17
N GLN A 259 -8.01 18.69 -17.63
CA GLN A 259 -6.70 19.37 -17.65
C GLN A 259 -5.65 18.57 -16.87
N ALA A 260 -5.96 18.09 -15.68
CA ALA A 260 -5.07 17.22 -14.91
C ALA A 260 -4.76 15.91 -15.64
N THR A 261 -5.77 15.31 -16.28
CA THR A 261 -5.61 14.07 -17.05
C THR A 261 -4.66 14.29 -18.23
N ILE A 262 -4.81 15.37 -19.00
CA ILE A 262 -3.91 15.73 -20.09
C ILE A 262 -2.48 15.92 -19.58
N ALA A 263 -2.29 16.63 -18.45
CA ALA A 263 -0.98 16.85 -17.85
C ALA A 263 -0.33 15.52 -17.43
N LEU A 264 -1.07 14.63 -16.78
CA LEU A 264 -0.57 13.31 -16.36
C LEU A 264 -0.17 12.45 -17.57
N ILE A 265 -0.97 12.43 -18.63
CA ILE A 265 -0.64 11.69 -19.86
C ILE A 265 0.61 12.26 -20.51
N SER A 266 0.69 13.59 -20.67
CA SER A 266 1.79 14.27 -21.36
C SER A 266 3.13 14.14 -20.62
N ILE A 267 3.12 14.10 -19.28
CA ILE A 267 4.34 14.09 -18.47
C ILE A 267 4.80 12.64 -18.15
N LEU A 268 3.85 11.76 -17.83
CA LEU A 268 4.15 10.42 -17.32
C LEU A 268 4.00 9.33 -18.39
N ASN A 269 3.21 9.59 -19.43
CA ASN A 269 2.84 8.61 -20.47
C ASN A 269 2.53 7.23 -19.88
N PRO A 270 1.52 7.12 -18.97
CA PRO A 270 1.25 5.88 -18.28
C PRO A 270 0.62 4.85 -19.23
N HIS A 271 0.80 3.56 -18.94
CA HIS A 271 0.06 2.49 -19.62
C HIS A 271 -1.40 2.49 -19.17
N ARG A 272 -1.63 2.81 -17.89
CA ARG A 272 -2.96 2.81 -17.29
C ARG A 272 -3.14 4.01 -16.38
N LEU A 273 -4.27 4.70 -16.54
CA LEU A 273 -4.71 5.79 -15.67
C LEU A 273 -5.97 5.34 -14.93
N VAL A 274 -5.85 5.23 -13.62
CA VAL A 274 -6.89 4.70 -12.75
C VAL A 274 -7.55 5.85 -12.03
N PHE A 275 -8.87 6.00 -12.20
CA PHE A 275 -9.67 7.07 -11.62
C PHE A 275 -10.46 6.53 -10.42
N THR A 276 -10.51 7.31 -9.36
CA THR A 276 -11.34 7.06 -8.17
C THR A 276 -11.83 8.38 -7.57
N GLY A 277 -12.70 8.30 -6.59
CA GLY A 277 -13.31 9.47 -5.93
C GLY A 277 -14.76 9.69 -6.33
N ASP A 278 -15.47 10.50 -5.56
CA ASP A 278 -16.92 10.71 -5.67
C ASP A 278 -17.31 11.74 -6.73
N LEU A 279 -16.33 12.43 -7.34
CA LEU A 279 -16.61 13.34 -8.47
C LEU A 279 -16.81 12.62 -9.79
N LEU A 280 -16.49 11.33 -9.89
CA LEU A 280 -16.54 10.54 -11.11
C LEU A 280 -17.41 9.29 -10.95
N GLU A 281 -17.95 8.85 -12.07
CA GLU A 281 -18.56 7.54 -12.27
C GLU A 281 -17.95 6.89 -13.50
N GLU A 282 -18.08 5.58 -13.64
CA GLU A 282 -17.55 4.83 -14.80
C GLU A 282 -17.99 5.44 -16.14
N GLY A 283 -19.25 5.88 -16.23
CA GLY A 283 -19.80 6.50 -17.43
C GLY A 283 -19.14 7.82 -17.85
N ASP A 284 -18.43 8.50 -16.93
CA ASP A 284 -17.73 9.77 -17.22
C ASP A 284 -16.44 9.54 -18.02
N LEU A 285 -15.82 8.37 -17.91
CA LEU A 285 -14.51 8.08 -18.53
C LEU A 285 -14.52 8.27 -20.05
N ALA A 286 -15.60 7.85 -20.72
CA ALA A 286 -15.72 8.01 -22.17
C ALA A 286 -15.75 9.49 -22.59
N ARG A 287 -16.34 10.36 -21.76
CA ARG A 287 -16.41 11.81 -21.99
C ARG A 287 -15.06 12.47 -21.75
N ILE A 288 -14.40 12.12 -20.65
CA ILE A 288 -13.05 12.59 -20.33
C ILE A 288 -12.06 12.15 -21.41
N ARG A 289 -12.10 10.89 -21.86
CA ARG A 289 -11.27 10.38 -22.94
C ARG A 289 -11.44 11.20 -24.22
N ARG A 290 -12.69 11.44 -24.65
CA ARG A 290 -12.98 12.28 -25.84
C ARG A 290 -12.48 13.72 -25.70
N ALA A 291 -12.54 14.28 -24.49
CA ALA A 291 -12.00 15.60 -24.23
C ALA A 291 -10.47 15.62 -24.34
N CYS A 292 -9.78 14.60 -23.83
CA CYS A 292 -8.32 14.44 -23.97
C CYS A 292 -7.87 14.26 -25.43
N GLN A 293 -8.66 13.55 -26.25
CA GLN A 293 -8.40 13.35 -27.69
C GLN A 293 -8.30 14.63 -28.50
N LYS A 294 -8.85 15.73 -28.01
CA LYS A 294 -8.70 17.04 -28.66
C LYS A 294 -7.27 17.59 -28.61
N CYS A 295 -6.47 17.11 -27.65
CA CYS A 295 -5.10 17.57 -27.41
C CYS A 295 -4.06 16.47 -27.62
N ILE A 296 -4.43 15.20 -27.42
CA ILE A 296 -3.53 14.04 -27.42
C ILE A 296 -3.98 13.07 -28.50
N PRO A 297 -3.10 12.67 -29.44
CA PRO A 297 -3.42 11.65 -30.44
C PRO A 297 -3.83 10.32 -29.78
N GLU A 298 -4.74 9.59 -30.42
CA GLU A 298 -5.39 8.36 -29.89
C GLU A 298 -4.38 7.30 -29.43
N GLU A 299 -3.31 7.13 -30.19
CA GLU A 299 -2.26 6.13 -29.95
C GLU A 299 -1.45 6.37 -28.67
N TYR A 300 -1.51 7.58 -28.09
CA TYR A 300 -0.82 7.92 -26.82
C TYR A 300 -1.75 7.94 -25.61
N LEU A 301 -3.05 7.68 -25.81
CA LEU A 301 -3.98 7.63 -24.69
C LEU A 301 -3.81 6.30 -23.94
N PRO A 302 -3.68 6.36 -22.59
CA PRO A 302 -3.60 5.16 -21.77
C PRO A 302 -4.94 4.40 -21.71
N GLU A 303 -4.91 3.22 -21.13
CA GLU A 303 -6.12 2.57 -20.66
C GLU A 303 -6.71 3.41 -19.50
N PHE A 304 -8.01 3.75 -19.57
CA PHE A 304 -8.75 4.42 -18.52
C PHE A 304 -9.53 3.39 -17.72
N VAL A 305 -9.31 3.35 -16.42
CA VAL A 305 -9.97 2.42 -15.49
C VAL A 305 -10.67 3.21 -14.39
N PHE A 306 -11.89 2.88 -14.04
CA PHE A 306 -12.57 3.44 -12.88
C PHE A 306 -12.60 2.43 -11.73
N LEU A 307 -12.22 2.88 -10.55
CA LEU A 307 -12.34 2.12 -9.31
C LEU A 307 -13.29 2.85 -8.35
N PRO A 308 -14.49 2.33 -8.15
CA PRO A 308 -15.45 2.92 -7.21
C PRO A 308 -14.99 2.81 -5.76
N ASP A 309 -14.20 1.78 -5.45
CA ASP A 309 -13.62 1.53 -4.14
C ASP A 309 -12.15 1.13 -4.26
N THR A 310 -11.32 1.69 -3.39
CA THR A 310 -9.88 1.44 -3.33
C THR A 310 -9.44 0.84 -2.01
N ARG A 311 -10.38 0.49 -1.12
CA ARG A 311 -10.10 0.07 0.25
C ARG A 311 -9.20 -1.17 0.32
N ASP A 312 -9.52 -2.20 -0.45
CA ASP A 312 -8.73 -3.45 -0.45
C ASP A 312 -7.33 -3.22 -1.03
N TYR A 313 -7.22 -2.43 -2.10
CA TYR A 313 -5.92 -2.02 -2.63
C TYR A 313 -5.11 -1.19 -1.63
N TYR A 314 -5.78 -0.33 -0.85
CA TYR A 314 -5.13 0.45 0.19
C TYR A 314 -4.54 -0.44 1.27
N LEU A 315 -5.35 -1.31 1.86
CA LEU A 315 -4.92 -2.21 2.94
C LEU A 315 -3.82 -3.17 2.47
N MET A 316 -3.99 -3.78 1.31
CA MET A 316 -2.98 -4.67 0.74
C MET A 316 -1.71 -3.92 0.34
N GLY A 317 -1.81 -2.68 -0.13
CA GLY A 317 -0.66 -1.83 -0.40
C GLY A 317 0.14 -1.50 0.86
N MET A 318 -0.54 -1.22 1.98
CA MET A 318 0.10 -1.03 3.28
C MET A 318 0.87 -2.30 3.69
N TYR A 319 0.23 -3.46 3.58
CA TYR A 319 0.84 -4.75 3.88
C TYR A 319 2.06 -5.03 3.00
N TRP A 320 1.94 -4.95 1.66
CA TRP A 320 3.04 -5.24 0.75
C TRP A 320 4.23 -4.28 0.93
N MET A 321 3.97 -2.98 1.10
CA MET A 321 5.05 -2.02 1.38
C MET A 321 5.75 -2.29 2.71
N ALA A 322 5.05 -2.84 3.70
CA ALA A 322 5.64 -3.26 4.96
C ALA A 322 6.56 -4.47 4.77
N MET A 323 6.09 -5.47 4.01
CA MET A 323 6.85 -6.68 3.71
C MET A 323 8.13 -6.35 2.91
N ASP A 324 8.03 -5.54 1.85
CA ASP A 324 9.18 -5.15 1.04
C ASP A 324 10.23 -4.33 1.83
N ARG A 325 9.79 -3.51 2.80
CA ARG A 325 10.73 -2.79 3.69
C ARG A 325 11.40 -3.69 4.71
N LYS A 326 10.70 -4.70 5.20
CA LYS A 326 11.28 -5.69 6.10
C LYS A 326 12.41 -6.44 5.40
N GLU A 327 12.20 -6.83 4.15
CA GLU A 327 13.22 -7.46 3.31
C GLU A 327 14.49 -6.62 3.14
N ASN A 328 14.36 -5.28 3.05
CA ASN A 328 15.47 -4.36 2.84
C ASN A 328 16.18 -3.92 4.13
N ARG A 329 15.61 -4.17 5.31
CA ARG A 329 16.20 -3.81 6.61
C ARG A 329 16.99 -4.95 7.25
N GLU A 330 16.65 -6.17 6.91
CA GLU A 330 17.35 -7.37 7.35
C GLU A 330 18.52 -7.70 6.40
#